data_3c27ebe702ea6f750b160886bdbe75c9
#
_entry.id   3c27ebe702ea6f750b160886bdbe75c9
#
_cell.length_a   1.000
_cell.length_b   1.000
_cell.length_c   1.000
_cell.angle_alpha   90.00
_cell.angle_beta   90.00
_cell.angle_gamma   90.00
#
_symmetry.space_group_name_H-M   'P 1'
#
loop_
_entity.id
_entity.type
_entity.pdbx_description
1 polymer ?
#
loop_
_entity_poly.entity_id
_entity_poly.type
_entity_poly.pdbx_seq_one_letter_code
_entity_poly.pdbx_strand_id
1 'polypeptide(L)'
;MPCYFLSRKHSIKYFMKKEAPMSLLMSFLLFCIAIVLLVFTTPIGFFYALLRQLFFGKLKSLSVYFLELAISIDNTGNVMMQHLLNDFLLFKQKETYYFGNKKETISSVIGKNSLTNTLSPLGKALNAFLNWIDKDHSFNSIIYDLRLWARDKGE
;
A
#
# COMPACT_ATOMS: atom_id res chain seq x y z
N MET A 1 -12.36 10.94 -21.54
CA MET A 1 -12.08 11.31 -20.14
C MET A 1 -10.57 11.16 -19.82
N PRO A 2 -9.72 12.15 -20.07
CA PRO A 2 -8.30 11.99 -19.77
C PRO A 2 -7.64 13.18 -19.09
N CYS A 3 -8.27 13.96 -18.25
CA CYS A 3 -7.65 15.19 -17.71
C CYS A 3 -7.35 15.22 -16.21
N TYR A 4 -7.66 14.18 -15.42
CA TYR A 4 -7.46 14.23 -13.96
C TYR A 4 -6.08 13.74 -13.48
N PHE A 5 -5.24 13.22 -14.35
CA PHE A 5 -3.98 12.57 -13.96
C PHE A 5 -2.76 13.51 -13.85
N LEU A 6 -2.83 14.70 -14.41
CA LEU A 6 -1.67 15.60 -14.54
C LEU A 6 -1.46 16.59 -13.38
N SER A 7 -2.44 16.77 -12.49
CA SER A 7 -2.37 17.77 -11.40
C SER A 7 -1.57 17.36 -10.17
N ARG A 8 -1.17 16.10 -10.05
CA ARG A 8 -0.59 15.53 -8.79
C ARG A 8 0.85 15.92 -8.49
N LYS A 9 1.67 16.27 -9.51
CA LYS A 9 3.07 16.68 -9.27
C LYS A 9 3.21 18.00 -8.50
N HIS A 10 2.23 18.88 -8.61
CA HIS A 10 2.24 20.18 -7.90
C HIS A 10 1.70 20.08 -6.47
N SER A 11 0.73 19.20 -6.21
CA SER A 11 0.10 19.08 -4.89
C SER A 11 1.04 18.43 -3.86
N ILE A 12 1.85 17.46 -4.28
CA ILE A 12 2.82 16.80 -3.37
C ILE A 12 3.91 17.77 -2.92
N LYS A 13 4.40 18.65 -3.82
CA LYS A 13 5.37 19.71 -3.44
C LYS A 13 4.80 20.72 -2.46
N TYR A 14 3.50 21.00 -2.53
CA TYR A 14 2.84 21.99 -1.64
C TYR A 14 2.60 21.43 -0.23
N PHE A 15 2.28 20.14 -0.12
CA PHE A 15 2.06 19.50 1.19
C PHE A 15 3.36 19.27 1.96
N MET A 16 4.45 18.97 1.25
CA MET A 16 5.78 18.77 1.85
C MET A 16 6.46 20.06 2.31
N LYS A 17 5.95 21.24 1.91
CA LYS A 17 6.56 22.54 2.24
C LYS A 17 6.08 23.14 3.57
N LYS A 18 5.07 22.56 4.21
CA LYS A 18 4.38 23.19 5.36
C LYS A 18 4.74 22.61 6.73
N GLU A 19 5.44 21.49 6.79
CA GLU A 19 5.89 20.94 8.07
C GLU A 19 7.42 21.00 8.12
N ALA A 20 7.96 21.66 9.15
CA ALA A 20 9.39 21.60 9.43
C ALA A 20 9.78 20.11 9.58
N PRO A 21 10.80 19.61 8.85
CA PRO A 21 11.18 18.22 8.95
C PRO A 21 11.55 17.92 10.40
N MET A 22 10.85 16.95 11.01
CA MET A 22 11.23 16.46 12.33
C MET A 22 12.71 16.05 12.30
N SER A 23 13.43 16.30 13.40
CA SER A 23 14.82 15.88 13.47
C SER A 23 14.92 14.37 13.23
N LEU A 24 16.01 13.93 12.60
CA LEU A 24 16.29 12.51 12.34
C LEU A 24 16.16 11.66 13.62
N LEU A 25 16.68 12.21 14.74
CA LEU A 25 16.61 11.54 16.04
C LEU A 25 15.16 11.31 16.49
N MET A 26 14.30 12.33 16.37
CA MET A 26 12.90 12.22 16.75
C MET A 26 12.15 11.22 15.86
N SER A 27 12.39 11.25 14.55
CA SER A 27 11.79 10.30 13.60
C SER A 27 12.22 8.87 13.89
N PHE A 28 13.50 8.67 14.23
CA PHE A 28 14.01 7.36 14.62
C PHE A 28 13.42 6.86 15.95
N LEU A 29 13.31 7.75 16.94
CA LEU A 29 12.68 7.42 18.23
C LEU A 29 11.22 6.99 18.05
N LEU A 30 10.45 7.75 17.26
CA LEU A 30 9.06 7.38 16.96
C LEU A 30 8.96 6.05 16.22
N PHE A 31 9.89 5.77 15.30
CA PHE A 31 9.96 4.48 14.62
C PHE A 31 10.22 3.33 15.61
N CYS A 32 11.17 3.48 16.54
CA CYS A 32 11.43 2.49 17.58
C CYS A 32 10.21 2.25 18.47
N ILE A 33 9.52 3.31 18.89
CA ILE A 33 8.27 3.20 19.68
C ILE A 33 7.20 2.46 18.88
N ALA A 34 7.02 2.79 17.60
CA ALA A 34 6.06 2.12 16.74
C ALA A 34 6.34 0.61 16.60
N ILE A 35 7.61 0.21 16.47
CA ILE A 35 8.00 -1.22 16.44
C ILE A 35 7.67 -1.91 17.76
N VAL A 36 8.01 -1.30 18.89
CA VAL A 36 7.69 -1.86 20.22
C VAL A 36 6.20 -2.08 20.35
N LEU A 37 5.38 -1.05 20.03
CA LEU A 37 3.93 -1.16 20.05
C LEU A 37 3.43 -2.27 19.12
N LEU A 38 3.94 -2.34 17.88
CA LEU A 38 3.56 -3.35 16.91
C LEU A 38 3.80 -4.77 17.45
N VAL A 39 4.99 -5.03 17.99
CA VAL A 39 5.37 -6.35 18.49
C VAL A 39 4.51 -6.79 19.68
N PHE A 40 4.19 -5.89 20.60
CA PHE A 40 3.43 -6.23 21.80
C PHE A 40 1.91 -6.23 21.58
N THR A 41 1.38 -5.25 20.82
CA THR A 41 -0.08 -5.10 20.68
C THR A 41 -0.66 -5.97 19.58
N THR A 42 0.09 -6.22 18.49
CA THR A 42 -0.43 -6.98 17.33
C THR A 42 -0.83 -8.41 17.68
N PRO A 43 -0.01 -9.23 18.38
CA PRO A 43 -0.42 -10.58 18.72
C PRO A 43 -1.69 -10.60 19.58
N ILE A 44 -1.74 -9.74 20.61
CA ILE A 44 -2.87 -9.66 21.52
C ILE A 44 -4.14 -9.22 20.76
N GLY A 45 -4.02 -8.16 19.97
CA GLY A 45 -5.13 -7.62 19.17
C GLY A 45 -5.63 -8.62 18.13
N PHE A 46 -4.71 -9.31 17.44
CA PHE A 46 -5.03 -10.32 16.44
C PHE A 46 -5.80 -11.49 17.04
N PHE A 47 -5.29 -12.12 18.11
CA PHE A 47 -5.97 -13.24 18.75
C PHE A 47 -7.31 -12.83 19.36
N TYR A 48 -7.40 -11.65 19.98
CA TYR A 48 -8.67 -11.14 20.48
C TYR A 48 -9.69 -10.94 19.36
N ALA A 49 -9.29 -10.30 18.25
CA ALA A 49 -10.17 -10.08 17.10
C ALA A 49 -10.62 -11.40 16.47
N LEU A 50 -9.69 -12.36 16.32
CA LEU A 50 -9.99 -13.68 15.78
C LEU A 50 -11.02 -14.43 16.63
N LEU A 51 -10.80 -14.51 17.94
CA LEU A 51 -11.72 -15.17 18.86
C LEU A 51 -13.10 -14.48 18.86
N ARG A 52 -13.12 -13.15 18.90
CA ARG A 52 -14.37 -12.39 18.84
C ARG A 52 -15.15 -12.67 17.55
N GLN A 53 -14.47 -12.72 16.40
CA GLN A 53 -15.12 -13.02 15.12
C GLN A 53 -15.61 -14.46 15.03
N LEU A 54 -14.87 -15.41 15.59
CA LEU A 54 -15.28 -16.83 15.61
C LEU A 54 -16.48 -17.07 16.52
N PHE A 55 -16.53 -16.43 17.69
CA PHE A 55 -17.61 -16.70 18.67
C PHE A 55 -18.84 -15.82 18.47
N PHE A 56 -18.68 -14.59 18.00
CA PHE A 56 -19.76 -13.62 17.91
C PHE A 56 -19.98 -13.05 16.51
N GLY A 57 -19.06 -13.31 15.56
CA GLY A 57 -19.08 -12.80 14.21
C GLY A 57 -19.74 -13.76 13.23
N LYS A 58 -20.09 -13.23 12.05
CA LYS A 58 -20.43 -14.06 10.88
C LYS A 58 -19.15 -14.35 10.09
N LEU A 59 -19.07 -15.49 9.40
CA LEU A 59 -17.92 -15.85 8.54
C LEU A 59 -17.56 -14.75 7.54
N LYS A 60 -18.56 -14.01 7.03
CA LYS A 60 -18.34 -12.85 6.16
C LYS A 60 -17.56 -11.74 6.86
N SER A 61 -17.79 -11.50 8.14
CA SER A 61 -17.06 -10.49 8.92
C SER A 61 -15.60 -10.88 9.12
N LEU A 62 -15.32 -12.17 9.29
CA LEU A 62 -13.96 -12.70 9.39
C LEU A 62 -13.18 -12.53 8.07
N SER A 63 -13.84 -12.79 6.93
CA SER A 63 -13.24 -12.59 5.60
C SER A 63 -12.87 -11.12 5.36
N VAL A 64 -13.76 -10.19 5.72
CA VAL A 64 -13.48 -8.74 5.62
C VAL A 64 -12.30 -8.35 6.51
N TYR A 65 -12.25 -8.84 7.75
CA TYR A 65 -11.15 -8.58 8.67
C TYR A 65 -9.79 -9.03 8.11
N PHE A 66 -9.71 -10.24 7.54
CA PHE A 66 -8.48 -10.72 6.92
C PHE A 66 -8.09 -9.90 5.69
N LEU A 67 -9.06 -9.49 4.88
CA LEU A 67 -8.80 -8.64 3.73
C LEU A 67 -8.23 -7.27 4.14
N GLU A 68 -8.82 -6.62 5.12
CA GLU A 68 -8.34 -5.34 5.64
C GLU A 68 -6.94 -5.45 6.25
N LEU A 69 -6.67 -6.55 6.97
CA LEU A 69 -5.35 -6.82 7.52
C LEU A 69 -4.31 -7.04 6.41
N ALA A 70 -4.65 -7.83 5.38
CA ALA A 70 -3.79 -8.06 4.23
C ALA A 70 -3.43 -6.75 3.51
N ILE A 71 -4.42 -5.89 3.26
CA ILE A 71 -4.21 -4.57 2.64
C ILE A 71 -3.31 -3.68 3.52
N SER A 72 -3.51 -3.70 4.84
CA SER A 72 -2.68 -2.91 5.77
C SER A 72 -1.22 -3.37 5.77
N ILE A 73 -0.99 -4.68 5.69
CA ILE A 73 0.35 -5.27 5.57
C ILE A 73 0.97 -4.89 4.22
N ASP A 74 0.21 -4.98 3.13
CA ASP A 74 0.67 -4.63 1.79
C ASP A 74 1.05 -3.15 1.67
N ASN A 75 0.24 -2.23 2.23
CA ASN A 75 0.57 -0.80 2.33
C ASN A 75 1.84 -0.55 3.14
N THR A 76 1.99 -1.24 4.27
CA THR A 76 3.19 -1.14 5.12
C THR A 76 4.42 -1.64 4.37
N GLY A 77 4.31 -2.78 3.70
CA GLY A 77 5.34 -3.36 2.85
C GLY A 77 5.76 -2.42 1.73
N ASN A 78 4.79 -1.73 1.08
CA ASN A 78 5.07 -0.74 0.05
C ASN A 78 6.00 0.39 0.54
N VAL A 79 5.80 0.87 1.76
CA VAL A 79 6.65 1.92 2.34
C VAL A 79 8.00 1.36 2.81
N MET A 80 8.00 0.23 3.53
CA MET A 80 9.21 -0.35 4.11
C MET A 80 10.20 -0.83 3.04
N MET A 81 9.69 -1.43 1.97
CA MET A 81 10.50 -2.04 0.92
C MET A 81 10.67 -1.13 -0.30
N GLN A 82 10.25 0.13 -0.25
CA GLN A 82 10.19 1.03 -1.41
C GLN A 82 11.50 1.08 -2.23
N HIS A 83 12.65 1.17 -1.57
CA HIS A 83 13.93 1.26 -2.27
C HIS A 83 14.26 -0.04 -3.01
N LEU A 84 14.10 -1.17 -2.33
CA LEU A 84 14.30 -2.50 -2.91
C LEU A 84 13.35 -2.73 -4.11
N LEU A 85 12.07 -2.47 -3.92
CA LEU A 85 11.06 -2.69 -4.96
C LEU A 85 11.27 -1.77 -6.18
N ASN A 86 11.64 -0.50 -5.94
CA ASN A 86 11.92 0.46 -7.01
C ASN A 86 13.15 0.07 -7.84
N ASP A 87 14.17 -0.53 -7.22
CA ASP A 87 15.39 -0.89 -7.92
C ASP A 87 15.27 -2.23 -8.66
N PHE A 88 14.51 -3.19 -8.14
CA PHE A 88 14.43 -4.53 -8.70
C PHE A 88 13.21 -4.79 -9.58
N LEU A 89 12.07 -4.16 -9.27
CA LEU A 89 10.82 -4.45 -9.98
C LEU A 89 10.49 -3.47 -11.11
N LEU A 90 11.17 -2.31 -11.17
CA LEU A 90 10.83 -1.24 -12.10
C LEU A 90 11.99 -0.87 -13.02
N PHE A 91 11.62 -0.51 -14.27
CA PHE A 91 12.51 0.28 -15.13
C PHE A 91 12.26 1.77 -14.86
N LYS A 92 13.34 2.55 -14.66
CA LYS A 92 13.28 3.99 -14.38
C LYS A 92 12.99 4.76 -15.68
N GLN A 93 11.70 4.97 -15.96
CA GLN A 93 11.20 5.69 -17.13
C GLN A 93 10.30 6.87 -16.69
N LYS A 94 9.91 7.72 -17.64
CA LYS A 94 9.09 8.91 -17.35
C LYS A 94 7.73 8.58 -16.73
N GLU A 95 7.13 7.45 -17.11
CA GLU A 95 5.79 7.02 -16.70
C GLU A 95 5.79 5.99 -15.57
N THR A 96 6.94 5.81 -14.89
CA THR A 96 7.08 4.84 -13.81
C THR A 96 6.38 5.34 -12.54
N TYR A 97 5.56 4.47 -11.96
CA TYR A 97 4.94 4.66 -10.65
C TYR A 97 5.83 4.05 -9.58
N TYR A 98 6.39 4.88 -8.70
CA TYR A 98 7.32 4.43 -7.67
C TYR A 98 6.58 3.91 -6.43
N PHE A 99 7.15 2.87 -5.82
CA PHE A 99 6.77 2.38 -4.50
C PHE A 99 7.11 3.41 -3.42
N GLY A 100 6.40 3.35 -2.26
CA GLY A 100 6.63 4.21 -1.11
C GLY A 100 5.47 5.14 -0.75
N ASN A 101 4.38 5.13 -1.50
CA ASN A 101 3.17 5.85 -1.14
C ASN A 101 2.37 5.05 -0.09
N LYS A 102 2.27 5.58 1.13
CA LYS A 102 1.55 4.95 2.26
C LYS A 102 0.06 4.68 2.03
N LYS A 103 -0.52 5.24 0.96
CA LYS A 103 -1.94 5.05 0.58
C LYS A 103 -2.12 4.09 -0.59
N GLU A 104 -1.08 3.41 -1.00
CA GLU A 104 -1.10 2.48 -2.13
C GLU A 104 -0.49 1.14 -1.72
N THR A 105 -1.11 0.06 -2.15
CA THR A 105 -0.60 -1.29 -1.97
C THR A 105 0.54 -1.59 -2.95
N ILE A 106 1.41 -2.54 -2.63
CA ILE A 106 2.41 -3.07 -3.57
C ILE A 106 1.72 -3.55 -4.84
N SER A 107 0.63 -4.30 -4.67
CA SER A 107 -0.16 -4.87 -5.77
C SER A 107 -0.70 -3.79 -6.71
N SER A 108 -1.18 -2.66 -6.18
CA SER A 108 -1.67 -1.52 -6.97
C SER A 108 -0.54 -0.84 -7.75
N VAL A 109 0.63 -0.65 -7.15
CA VAL A 109 1.79 -0.06 -7.83
C VAL A 109 2.28 -0.97 -8.96
N ILE A 110 2.32 -2.29 -8.73
CA ILE A 110 2.64 -3.28 -9.78
C ILE A 110 1.62 -3.19 -10.92
N GLY A 111 0.33 -3.14 -10.61
CA GLY A 111 -0.73 -3.01 -11.60
C GLY A 111 -0.57 -1.77 -12.47
N LYS A 112 -0.30 -0.60 -11.88
CA LYS A 112 -0.05 0.66 -12.60
C LYS A 112 1.15 0.55 -13.55
N ASN A 113 2.25 -0.02 -13.07
CA ASN A 113 3.46 -0.22 -13.88
C ASN A 113 3.28 -1.31 -14.94
N SER A 114 2.38 -2.26 -14.73
CA SER A 114 1.97 -3.22 -15.76
C SER A 114 1.24 -2.53 -16.92
N LEU A 115 0.35 -1.58 -16.62
CA LEU A 115 -0.38 -0.80 -17.63
C LEU A 115 0.53 0.14 -18.44
N THR A 116 1.60 0.66 -17.83
CA THR A 116 2.58 1.55 -18.50
C THR A 116 3.79 0.81 -19.04
N ASN A 117 3.85 -0.53 -18.97
CA ASN A 117 4.97 -1.35 -19.39
C ASN A 117 6.33 -0.98 -18.77
N THR A 118 6.31 -0.49 -17.52
CA THR A 118 7.51 -0.07 -16.79
C THR A 118 8.02 -1.13 -15.79
N LEU A 119 7.40 -2.33 -15.78
CA LEU A 119 7.87 -3.46 -14.97
C LEU A 119 9.13 -4.09 -15.54
N SER A 120 10.11 -4.36 -14.67
CA SER A 120 11.25 -5.22 -14.96
C SER A 120 10.80 -6.69 -15.22
N PRO A 121 11.67 -7.57 -15.70
CA PRO A 121 11.34 -9.00 -15.82
C PRO A 121 10.86 -9.62 -14.50
N LEU A 122 11.49 -9.25 -13.38
CA LEU A 122 11.08 -9.72 -12.04
C LEU A 122 9.72 -9.14 -11.63
N GLY A 123 9.47 -7.85 -11.94
CA GLY A 123 8.18 -7.21 -11.72
C GLY A 123 7.06 -7.86 -12.54
N LYS A 124 7.33 -8.24 -13.80
CA LYS A 124 6.38 -8.98 -14.64
C LYS A 124 6.09 -10.38 -14.08
N ALA A 125 7.10 -11.09 -13.60
CA ALA A 125 6.93 -12.40 -12.97
C ALA A 125 6.07 -12.30 -11.71
N LEU A 126 6.32 -11.30 -10.87
CA LEU A 126 5.52 -11.07 -9.66
C LEU A 126 4.07 -10.69 -10.02
N ASN A 127 3.86 -9.84 -11.03
CA ASN A 127 2.52 -9.50 -11.51
C ASN A 127 1.77 -10.73 -12.03
N ALA A 128 2.44 -11.60 -12.79
CA ALA A 128 1.87 -12.85 -13.27
C ALA A 128 1.50 -13.79 -12.12
N PHE A 129 2.33 -13.89 -11.09
CA PHE A 129 2.06 -14.68 -9.89
C PHE A 129 0.84 -14.15 -9.11
N LEU A 130 0.73 -12.84 -8.90
CA LEU A 130 -0.42 -12.23 -8.25
C LEU A 130 -1.72 -12.51 -9.01
N ASN A 131 -1.69 -12.36 -10.34
CA ASN A 131 -2.85 -12.60 -11.19
C ASN A 131 -3.18 -14.10 -11.37
N TRP A 132 -2.23 -14.99 -11.09
CA TRP A 132 -2.49 -16.43 -11.01
C TRP A 132 -3.23 -16.83 -9.73
N ILE A 133 -2.91 -16.19 -8.59
CA ILE A 133 -3.61 -16.43 -7.30
C ILE A 133 -5.05 -15.89 -7.37
N ASP A 134 -5.22 -14.69 -7.89
CA ASP A 134 -6.51 -14.02 -8.01
C ASP A 134 -6.57 -13.28 -9.35
N LYS A 135 -7.54 -13.64 -10.18
CA LYS A 135 -7.66 -13.10 -11.53
C LYS A 135 -7.77 -11.57 -11.50
N ASP A 136 -6.91 -10.93 -12.26
CA ASP A 136 -6.83 -9.47 -12.38
C ASP A 136 -6.52 -8.76 -11.05
N HIS A 137 -5.86 -9.44 -10.10
CA HIS A 137 -5.58 -8.97 -8.75
C HIS A 137 -4.93 -7.58 -8.74
N SER A 138 -3.87 -7.40 -9.53
CA SER A 138 -3.13 -6.13 -9.59
C SER A 138 -3.99 -4.97 -10.12
N PHE A 139 -4.88 -5.23 -11.07
CA PHE A 139 -5.82 -4.25 -11.60
C PHE A 139 -6.92 -3.92 -10.59
N ASN A 140 -7.49 -4.93 -9.96
CA ASN A 140 -8.50 -4.76 -8.90
C ASN A 140 -7.95 -3.97 -7.71
N SER A 141 -6.69 -4.13 -7.37
CA SER A 141 -6.01 -3.36 -6.32
C SER A 141 -5.93 -1.88 -6.64
N ILE A 142 -5.73 -1.50 -7.92
CA ILE A 142 -5.78 -0.08 -8.35
C ILE A 142 -7.18 0.50 -8.08
N ILE A 143 -8.23 -0.23 -8.47
CA ILE A 143 -9.62 0.21 -8.29
C ILE A 143 -9.94 0.36 -6.80
N TYR A 144 -9.47 -0.57 -5.98
CA TYR A 144 -9.68 -0.54 -4.54
C TYR A 144 -9.02 0.70 -3.90
N ASP A 145 -7.75 0.97 -4.20
CA ASP A 145 -7.04 2.13 -3.69
C ASP A 145 -7.70 3.46 -4.12
N LEU A 146 -8.20 3.53 -5.37
CA LEU A 146 -8.94 4.69 -5.87
C LEU A 146 -10.25 4.91 -5.12
N ARG A 147 -10.98 3.84 -4.78
CA ARG A 147 -12.23 3.93 -4.00
C ARG A 147 -11.97 4.39 -2.57
N LEU A 148 -10.92 3.89 -1.93
CA LEU A 148 -10.52 4.35 -0.60
C LEU A 148 -10.16 5.83 -0.61
N TRP A 149 -9.41 6.25 -1.62
CA TRP A 149 -9.03 7.65 -1.76
C TRP A 149 -10.23 8.58 -2.00
N ALA A 150 -11.22 8.17 -2.81
CA ALA A 150 -12.45 8.93 -3.03
C ALA A 150 -13.26 9.05 -1.74
N ARG A 151 -13.41 7.94 -1.00
CA ARG A 151 -14.09 7.94 0.32
C ARG A 151 -13.43 8.88 1.33
N ASP A 152 -12.10 8.91 1.38
CA ASP A 152 -11.34 9.82 2.27
C ASP A 152 -11.56 11.30 1.93
N LYS A 153 -11.97 11.60 0.71
CA LYS A 153 -12.26 12.98 0.25
C LYS A 153 -13.72 13.40 0.39
N GLY A 154 -14.60 12.48 0.77
CA GLY A 154 -16.04 12.74 0.89
C GLY A 154 -16.75 12.85 -0.46
N GLU A 155 -16.19 12.25 -1.51
CA GLU A 155 -16.80 12.13 -2.85
C GLU A 155 -17.59 10.82 -2.99
#